data_882fe062d43f2911703fd37cbd642b39
#
_entry.id   882fe062d43f2911703fd37cbd642b39
#
_cell.length_a   1.000
_cell.length_b   1.000
_cell.length_c   1.000
_cell.angle_alpha   90.00
_cell.angle_beta   90.00
_cell.angle_gamma   90.00
#
_symmetry.space_group_name_H-M   'P 1'
#
loop_
_entity.id
_entity.type
_entity.pdbx_description
1 polymer ?
#
loop_
_entity_poly.entity_id
_entity_poly.type
_entity_poly.pdbx_seq_one_letter_code
_entity_poly.pdbx_strand_id
1 'polypeptide(L)'
;MRGFDKMENDIYVTPLSGRYASKEMSSLWSNSTKYSTWRKIWVALAETEKELGLDITDEQINEMKANVNNIDFDVVAKREKECRHDVMAHIYEFGEKCPKAKPIIHLGATSCYVTDNTDIIMMRQGLELIKQKLVKV
;
A
#
# COMPACT_ATOMS: atom_id res chain seq x y z
N MET A 1 23.23 -28.32 -0.81
CA MET A 1 23.28 -27.51 0.42
C MET A 1 23.42 -26.06 0.03
N ARG A 2 22.47 -25.22 0.42
CA ARG A 2 22.14 -23.96 -0.25
C ARG A 2 22.93 -22.81 0.33
N GLY A 3 23.59 -22.01 -0.53
CA GLY A 3 24.38 -20.84 -0.16
C GLY A 3 23.55 -19.61 0.23
N PHE A 4 22.56 -19.75 1.14
CA PHE A 4 21.71 -18.65 1.60
C PHE A 4 22.21 -18.01 2.93
N ASP A 5 23.06 -18.69 3.68
CA ASP A 5 23.47 -18.24 5.03
C ASP A 5 24.54 -17.13 5.07
N LYS A 6 25.18 -16.81 3.95
CA LYS A 6 26.26 -15.80 3.94
C LYS A 6 25.82 -14.38 3.66
N MET A 7 24.64 -14.19 3.06
CA MET A 7 24.15 -12.85 2.68
C MET A 7 23.42 -12.10 3.80
N GLU A 8 22.94 -12.79 4.84
CA GLU A 8 22.21 -12.13 5.95
C GLU A 8 23.11 -11.21 6.81
N ASN A 9 24.39 -11.51 6.91
CA ASN A 9 25.34 -10.73 7.73
C ASN A 9 25.99 -9.56 6.97
N ASP A 10 25.82 -9.50 5.63
CA ASP A 10 26.39 -8.44 4.80
C ASP A 10 25.41 -7.26 4.58
N ILE A 11 24.20 -7.34 5.14
CA ILE A 11 23.16 -6.31 5.04
C ILE A 11 22.93 -5.71 6.43
N TYR A 12 22.92 -4.39 6.49
CA TYR A 12 22.59 -3.70 7.74
C TYR A 12 21.15 -3.98 8.17
N VAL A 13 20.99 -4.50 9.38
CA VAL A 13 19.68 -4.74 10.01
C VAL A 13 19.62 -3.93 11.31
N THR A 14 18.57 -3.12 11.45
CA THR A 14 18.37 -2.36 12.67
C THR A 14 17.84 -3.25 13.82
N PRO A 15 18.42 -3.17 15.03
CA PRO A 15 17.90 -3.88 16.20
C PRO A 15 16.50 -3.39 16.61
N LEU A 16 16.07 -2.19 16.19
CA LEU A 16 14.75 -1.66 16.50
C LEU A 16 13.65 -2.54 15.92
N SER A 17 13.75 -2.91 14.65
CA SER A 17 12.78 -3.80 14.01
C SER A 17 12.96 -5.27 14.40
N GLY A 18 14.22 -5.74 14.53
CA GLY A 18 14.52 -7.15 14.79
C GLY A 18 14.31 -7.61 16.24
N ARG A 19 14.46 -6.71 17.23
CA ARG A 19 14.43 -7.06 18.65
C ARG A 19 13.34 -6.35 19.45
N TYR A 20 13.06 -5.08 19.15
CA TYR A 20 12.25 -4.23 20.03
C TYR A 20 10.86 -3.91 19.48
N ALA A 21 10.67 -3.90 18.16
CA ALA A 21 9.36 -3.66 17.58
C ALA A 21 8.41 -4.85 17.88
N SER A 22 7.19 -4.55 18.29
CA SER A 22 6.15 -5.57 18.38
C SER A 22 5.70 -6.04 16.98
N LYS A 23 5.14 -7.24 16.91
CA LYS A 23 4.61 -7.79 15.65
C LYS A 23 3.55 -6.87 15.04
N GLU A 24 2.69 -6.28 15.88
CA GLU A 24 1.64 -5.35 15.44
C GLU A 24 2.24 -4.09 14.81
N MET A 25 3.26 -3.50 15.45
CA MET A 25 3.93 -2.31 14.92
C MET A 25 4.68 -2.63 13.64
N SER A 26 5.39 -3.76 13.56
CA SER A 26 6.09 -4.19 12.35
C SER A 26 5.12 -4.48 11.19
N SER A 27 3.96 -5.09 11.49
CA SER A 27 2.91 -5.33 10.49
C SER A 27 2.31 -4.02 9.98
N LEU A 28 2.03 -3.08 10.88
CA LEU A 28 1.49 -1.76 10.52
C LEU A 28 2.39 -1.04 9.52
N TRP A 29 3.73 -1.08 9.71
CA TRP A 29 4.69 -0.39 8.86
C TRP A 29 5.22 -1.26 7.70
N SER A 30 4.58 -2.40 7.42
CA SER A 30 4.95 -3.26 6.32
C SER A 30 4.52 -2.69 4.95
N ASN A 31 5.22 -3.09 3.90
CA ASN A 31 4.84 -2.77 2.53
C ASN A 31 3.42 -3.27 2.19
N SER A 32 3.03 -4.44 2.70
CA SER A 32 1.69 -4.97 2.49
C SER A 32 0.61 -4.03 3.04
N THR A 33 0.80 -3.51 4.26
CA THR A 33 -0.13 -2.55 4.88
C THR A 33 -0.11 -1.22 4.13
N LYS A 34 1.07 -0.68 3.81
CA LYS A 34 1.23 0.58 3.09
C LYS A 34 0.48 0.54 1.75
N TYR A 35 0.78 -0.43 0.91
CA TYR A 35 0.24 -0.45 -0.44
C TYR A 35 -1.20 -0.95 -0.54
N SER A 36 -1.68 -1.78 0.40
CA SER A 36 -3.11 -2.06 0.50
C SER A 36 -3.89 -0.82 0.95
N THR A 37 -3.28 0.06 1.75
CA THR A 37 -3.89 1.34 2.12
C THR A 37 -3.96 2.28 0.91
N TRP A 38 -2.95 2.34 0.04
CA TRP A 38 -3.04 3.07 -1.23
C TRP A 38 -4.25 2.62 -2.05
N ARG A 39 -4.45 1.30 -2.18
CA ARG A 39 -5.59 0.76 -2.93
C ARG A 39 -6.93 1.10 -2.30
N LYS A 40 -7.03 1.09 -0.96
CA LYS A 40 -8.24 1.56 -0.26
C LYS A 40 -8.53 3.03 -0.52
N ILE A 41 -7.51 3.88 -0.57
CA ILE A 41 -7.64 5.30 -0.89
C ILE A 41 -8.08 5.49 -2.34
N TRP A 42 -7.56 4.73 -3.30
CA TRP A 42 -8.04 4.75 -4.68
C TRP A 42 -9.48 4.27 -4.81
N VAL A 43 -9.91 3.25 -4.04
CA VAL A 43 -11.32 2.83 -4.00
C VAL A 43 -12.20 3.96 -3.48
N ALA A 44 -11.81 4.61 -2.37
CA ALA A 44 -12.55 5.74 -1.80
C ALA A 44 -12.63 6.93 -2.78
N LEU A 45 -11.56 7.18 -3.55
CA LEU A 45 -11.55 8.20 -4.60
C LEU A 45 -12.62 7.88 -5.65
N ALA A 46 -12.60 6.67 -6.20
CA ALA A 46 -13.55 6.24 -7.24
C ALA A 46 -15.01 6.26 -6.73
N GLU A 47 -15.26 5.87 -5.49
CA GLU A 47 -16.59 5.96 -4.86
C GLU A 47 -17.06 7.43 -4.78
N THR A 48 -16.20 8.33 -4.30
CA THR A 48 -16.53 9.75 -4.17
C THR A 48 -16.73 10.41 -5.54
N GLU A 49 -15.88 10.11 -6.52
CA GLU A 49 -16.02 10.61 -7.88
C GLU A 49 -17.33 10.17 -8.53
N LYS A 50 -17.74 8.92 -8.30
CA LYS A 50 -19.05 8.41 -8.74
C LYS A 50 -20.19 9.19 -8.08
N GLU A 51 -20.13 9.43 -6.76
CA GLU A 51 -21.13 10.22 -6.04
C GLU A 51 -21.24 11.65 -6.58
N LEU A 52 -20.13 12.21 -7.07
CA LEU A 52 -20.07 13.53 -7.70
C LEU A 52 -20.55 13.53 -9.16
N GLY A 53 -20.95 12.37 -9.70
CA GLY A 53 -21.57 12.24 -11.03
C GLY A 53 -20.61 11.90 -12.16
N LEU A 54 -19.37 11.46 -11.86
CA LEU A 54 -18.50 10.92 -12.88
C LEU A 54 -19.01 9.54 -13.36
N ASP A 55 -18.75 9.20 -14.62
CA ASP A 55 -19.17 7.94 -15.22
C ASP A 55 -18.29 6.78 -14.73
N ILE A 56 -18.50 6.42 -13.48
CA ILE A 56 -17.83 5.31 -12.80
C ILE A 56 -18.88 4.29 -12.38
N THR A 57 -18.66 3.03 -12.76
CA THR A 57 -19.62 1.95 -12.52
C THR A 57 -19.37 1.23 -11.19
N ASP A 58 -20.43 0.63 -10.61
CA ASP A 58 -20.29 -0.25 -9.45
C ASP A 58 -19.41 -1.46 -9.73
N GLU A 59 -19.41 -1.93 -10.96
CA GLU A 59 -18.58 -3.06 -11.39
C GLU A 59 -17.08 -2.72 -11.29
N GLN A 60 -16.67 -1.53 -11.72
CA GLN A 60 -15.29 -1.04 -11.58
C GLN A 60 -14.87 -0.92 -10.12
N ILE A 61 -15.70 -0.31 -9.28
CA ILE A 61 -15.44 -0.15 -7.85
C ILE A 61 -15.34 -1.52 -7.16
N ASN A 62 -16.25 -2.46 -7.47
CA ASN A 62 -16.24 -3.79 -6.88
C ASN A 62 -15.00 -4.60 -7.30
N GLU A 63 -14.55 -4.47 -8.55
CA GLU A 63 -13.31 -5.06 -9.04
C GLU A 63 -12.11 -4.55 -8.25
N MET A 64 -12.02 -3.23 -8.00
CA MET A 64 -10.98 -2.63 -7.17
C MET A 64 -11.02 -3.16 -5.73
N LYS A 65 -12.22 -3.18 -5.10
CA LYS A 65 -12.40 -3.69 -3.73
C LYS A 65 -11.93 -5.14 -3.57
N ALA A 66 -12.26 -5.98 -4.54
CA ALA A 66 -11.86 -7.39 -4.52
C ALA A 66 -10.34 -7.60 -4.57
N ASN A 67 -9.60 -6.65 -5.15
CA ASN A 67 -8.16 -6.75 -5.36
C ASN A 67 -7.32 -5.88 -4.43
N VAL A 68 -7.88 -5.25 -3.39
CA VAL A 68 -7.14 -4.36 -2.47
C VAL A 68 -5.91 -5.00 -1.87
N ASN A 69 -5.97 -6.28 -1.52
CA ASN A 69 -4.86 -7.01 -0.90
C ASN A 69 -4.09 -7.93 -1.88
N ASN A 70 -4.51 -8.00 -3.14
CA ASN A 70 -3.91 -8.87 -4.15
C ASN A 70 -2.78 -8.14 -4.89
N ILE A 71 -1.66 -7.91 -4.21
CA ILE A 71 -0.52 -7.14 -4.73
C ILE A 71 0.58 -8.09 -5.20
N ASP A 72 1.01 -7.94 -6.45
CA ASP A 72 2.19 -8.62 -7.00
C ASP A 72 3.40 -7.68 -6.92
N PHE A 73 4.17 -7.85 -5.84
CA PHE A 73 5.35 -7.01 -5.57
C PHE A 73 6.47 -7.19 -6.60
N ASP A 74 6.58 -8.35 -7.25
CA ASP A 74 7.59 -8.58 -8.27
C ASP A 74 7.27 -7.79 -9.55
N VAL A 75 5.99 -7.76 -9.95
CA VAL A 75 5.52 -6.94 -11.07
C VAL A 75 5.72 -5.45 -10.76
N VAL A 76 5.37 -5.01 -9.53
CA VAL A 76 5.60 -3.62 -9.10
C VAL A 76 7.08 -3.26 -9.19
N ALA A 77 7.96 -4.07 -8.59
CA ALA A 77 9.41 -3.79 -8.58
C ALA A 77 10.02 -3.74 -9.99
N LYS A 78 9.56 -4.63 -10.88
CA LYS A 78 9.97 -4.59 -12.30
C LYS A 78 9.52 -3.30 -12.96
N ARG A 79 8.25 -2.93 -12.80
CA ARG A 79 7.68 -1.73 -13.42
C ARG A 79 8.29 -0.44 -12.88
N GLU A 80 8.58 -0.39 -11.58
CA GLU A 80 9.23 0.76 -10.96
C GLU A 80 10.64 1.00 -11.52
N LYS A 81 11.42 -0.06 -11.77
CA LYS A 81 12.73 0.05 -12.44
C LYS A 81 12.63 0.64 -13.84
N GLU A 82 11.53 0.36 -14.56
CA GLU A 82 11.29 0.87 -15.92
C GLU A 82 10.85 2.33 -15.90
N CYS A 83 9.82 2.67 -15.09
CA CYS A 83 9.21 4.00 -15.09
C CYS A 83 9.84 4.97 -14.07
N ARG A 84 10.65 4.48 -13.14
CA ARG A 84 11.30 5.24 -12.05
C ARG A 84 10.31 6.05 -11.21
N HIS A 85 9.15 5.46 -10.96
CA HIS A 85 8.06 6.10 -10.22
C HIS A 85 7.21 5.03 -9.52
N ASP A 86 7.24 5.02 -8.19
CA ASP A 86 6.58 4.03 -7.35
C ASP A 86 5.05 4.02 -7.51
N VAL A 87 4.39 5.18 -7.40
CA VAL A 87 2.94 5.28 -7.53
C VAL A 87 2.48 4.80 -8.91
N MET A 88 3.19 5.18 -9.99
CA MET A 88 2.85 4.73 -11.34
C MET A 88 3.04 3.22 -11.52
N ALA A 89 4.05 2.63 -10.88
CA ALA A 89 4.25 1.19 -10.89
C ALA A 89 3.09 0.44 -10.22
N HIS A 90 2.62 0.95 -9.08
CA HIS A 90 1.46 0.41 -8.38
C HIS A 90 0.14 0.60 -9.13
N ILE A 91 -0.06 1.75 -9.80
CA ILE A 91 -1.22 1.99 -10.67
C ILE A 91 -1.23 0.98 -11.82
N TYR A 92 -0.08 0.74 -12.44
CA TYR A 92 0.05 -0.24 -13.52
C TYR A 92 -0.34 -1.64 -13.05
N GLU A 93 0.27 -2.12 -11.95
CA GLU A 93 0.02 -3.47 -11.44
C GLU A 93 -1.44 -3.63 -10.95
N PHE A 94 -2.01 -2.62 -10.30
CA PHE A 94 -3.40 -2.63 -9.89
C PHE A 94 -4.35 -2.65 -11.09
N GLY A 95 -4.03 -1.91 -12.16
CA GLY A 95 -4.78 -1.93 -13.42
C GLY A 95 -4.73 -3.28 -14.15
N GLU A 96 -3.64 -4.05 -14.02
CA GLU A 96 -3.57 -5.41 -14.55
C GLU A 96 -4.47 -6.39 -13.77
N LYS A 97 -4.67 -6.16 -12.46
CA LYS A 97 -5.63 -6.92 -11.63
C LYS A 97 -7.07 -6.45 -11.81
N CYS A 98 -7.27 -5.20 -12.23
CA CYS A 98 -8.57 -4.54 -12.36
C CYS A 98 -8.73 -3.94 -13.77
N PRO A 99 -8.84 -4.77 -14.82
CA PRO A 99 -8.87 -4.27 -16.21
C PRO A 99 -10.05 -3.34 -16.50
N LYS A 100 -11.21 -3.54 -15.87
CA LYS A 100 -12.37 -2.66 -16.01
C LYS A 100 -12.18 -1.32 -15.32
N ALA A 101 -11.53 -1.32 -14.16
CA ALA A 101 -11.27 -0.12 -13.39
C ALA A 101 -9.98 0.61 -13.82
N LYS A 102 -9.14 0.00 -14.64
CA LYS A 102 -7.84 0.57 -15.06
C LYS A 102 -7.91 2.04 -15.50
N PRO A 103 -8.91 2.52 -16.25
CA PRO A 103 -9.00 3.91 -16.66
C PRO A 103 -9.29 4.91 -15.54
N ILE A 104 -9.85 4.45 -14.41
CA ILE A 104 -10.31 5.31 -13.31
C ILE A 104 -9.41 5.24 -12.08
N ILE A 105 -8.44 4.30 -12.04
CA ILE A 105 -7.47 4.25 -10.95
C ILE A 105 -6.65 5.55 -10.95
N HIS A 106 -6.66 6.26 -9.82
CA HIS A 106 -5.92 7.52 -9.64
C HIS A 106 -6.43 8.68 -10.53
N LEU A 107 -7.68 8.63 -10.98
CA LEU A 107 -8.26 9.67 -11.81
C LEU A 107 -8.24 11.02 -11.08
N GLY A 108 -7.80 12.08 -11.76
CA GLY A 108 -7.73 13.43 -11.22
C GLY A 108 -6.80 13.65 -10.02
N ALA A 109 -6.12 12.61 -9.52
CA ALA A 109 -5.27 12.71 -8.34
C ALA A 109 -3.78 12.91 -8.70
N THR A 110 -3.02 13.43 -7.74
CA THR A 110 -1.55 13.46 -7.76
C THR A 110 -0.97 12.36 -6.89
N SER A 111 0.31 12.03 -7.06
CA SER A 111 0.98 10.99 -6.26
C SER A 111 0.84 11.22 -4.74
N CYS A 112 0.94 12.48 -4.29
CA CYS A 112 0.77 12.84 -2.88
C CYS A 112 -0.62 12.49 -2.33
N TYR A 113 -1.63 12.32 -3.17
CA TYR A 113 -2.95 11.91 -2.70
C TYR A 113 -2.91 10.57 -1.95
N VAL A 114 -2.21 9.58 -2.49
CA VAL A 114 -2.11 8.27 -1.83
C VAL A 114 -0.96 8.19 -0.83
N THR A 115 0.19 8.82 -1.12
CA THR A 115 1.36 8.76 -0.25
C THR A 115 1.09 9.44 1.07
N ASP A 116 0.73 10.72 1.06
CA ASP A 116 0.60 11.55 2.25
C ASP A 116 -0.60 11.12 3.11
N ASN A 117 -1.74 10.79 2.49
CA ASN A 117 -2.89 10.28 3.23
C ASN A 117 -2.60 8.93 3.88
N THR A 118 -1.88 8.04 3.21
CA THR A 118 -1.48 6.76 3.80
C THR A 118 -0.54 6.96 4.98
N ASP A 119 0.45 7.84 4.87
CA ASP A 119 1.38 8.12 5.95
C ASP A 119 0.66 8.65 7.19
N ILE A 120 -0.32 9.56 7.02
CA ILE A 120 -1.14 10.08 8.13
C ILE A 120 -1.98 8.95 8.76
N ILE A 121 -2.60 8.09 7.96
CA ILE A 121 -3.39 6.95 8.45
C ILE A 121 -2.51 6.00 9.26
N MET A 122 -1.33 5.64 8.75
CA MET A 122 -0.40 4.73 9.42
C MET A 122 0.18 5.35 10.68
N MET A 123 0.55 6.64 10.66
CA MET A 123 1.01 7.37 11.85
C MET A 123 -0.07 7.41 12.95
N ARG A 124 -1.32 7.70 12.59
CA ARG A 124 -2.44 7.67 13.54
C ARG A 124 -2.60 6.30 14.16
N GLN A 125 -2.57 5.24 13.37
CA GLN A 125 -2.67 3.86 13.86
C GLN A 125 -1.48 3.51 14.77
N GLY A 126 -0.27 3.93 14.43
CA GLY A 126 0.92 3.75 15.24
C GLY A 126 0.82 4.44 16.60
N LEU A 127 0.33 5.69 16.63
CA LEU A 127 0.09 6.43 17.87
C LEU A 127 -0.98 5.76 18.73
N GLU A 128 -2.03 5.21 18.14
CA GLU A 128 -3.06 4.48 18.90
C GLU A 128 -2.51 3.21 19.52
N LEU A 129 -1.64 2.46 18.83
CA LEU A 129 -0.93 1.30 19.39
C LEU A 129 -0.05 1.70 20.59
N ILE A 130 0.68 2.81 20.49
CA ILE A 130 1.50 3.34 21.59
C ILE A 130 0.62 3.72 22.78
N LYS A 131 -0.47 4.46 22.54
CA LYS A 131 -1.44 4.86 23.56
C LYS A 131 -2.00 3.65 24.30
N GLN A 132 -2.43 2.61 23.57
CA GLN A 132 -2.94 1.38 24.18
C GLN A 132 -1.91 0.68 25.08
N LYS A 133 -0.62 0.76 24.74
CA LYS A 133 0.45 0.21 25.58
C LYS A 133 0.72 1.08 26.80
N LEU A 134 0.71 2.39 26.65
CA LEU A 134 0.91 3.32 27.78
C LEU A 134 -0.18 3.23 28.84
N VAL A 135 -1.44 3.01 28.42
CA VAL A 135 -2.56 2.84 29.38
C VAL A 135 -2.42 1.57 30.23
N LYS A 136 -1.62 0.60 29.80
CA LYS A 136 -1.39 -0.67 30.53
C LYS A 136 -0.21 -0.62 31.51
N VAL A 137 0.54 0.46 31.52
CA VAL A 137 1.70 0.71 32.41
C VAL A 137 1.26 1.55 33.58
#